data_df02040d3a2f3a6b2ea632075b62e455
#
_entry.id   df02040d3a2f3a6b2ea632075b62e455
#
_cell.length_a   1.000
_cell.length_b   1.000
_cell.length_c   1.000
_cell.angle_alpha   90.00
_cell.angle_beta   90.00
_cell.angle_gamma   90.00
#
_symmetry.space_group_name_H-M   'P 1'
#
loop_
_entity.id
_entity.type
_entity.pdbx_description
1 polymer ?
#
loop_
_entity_poly.entity_id
_entity_poly.type
_entity_poly.pdbx_seq_one_letter_code
_entity_poly.pdbx_strand_id
1 'polypeptide(L)'
;GRSFQMVNLRHASSLVEIRERIQKAVVSRGPSQWIIGRGWNHYQWAEQREPTRKDLDDIIPNNPAMMVRACGHSIWVNTAALERAGVTSRTPNPAGGQIDKDPDSGEPTGLLREAQDIIEAHIPSPTLEDRKQMVLAAQEDALRSGITGVHTCESLKEWEAFAALEAEGKLKVRVYHLLPPDDL
;
A
#
# COMPACT_ATOMS: atom_id res chain seq x y z
N GLY A 1 0.09 10.92 4.88
CA GLY A 1 1.43 10.55 4.47
C GLY A 1 1.45 9.43 3.44
N ARG A 2 1.54 8.17 3.86
CA ARG A 2 1.71 7.00 2.95
C ARG A 2 0.65 6.89 1.84
N SER A 3 -0.59 7.27 2.10
CA SER A 3 -1.67 7.18 1.10
C SER A 3 -1.45 8.02 -0.17
N PHE A 4 -0.62 9.06 -0.15
CA PHE A 4 -0.32 9.86 -1.33
C PHE A 4 0.63 9.17 -2.32
N GLN A 5 1.37 8.16 -1.86
CA GLN A 5 2.23 7.34 -2.73
C GLN A 5 1.56 6.05 -3.20
N MET A 6 0.38 5.74 -2.66
CA MET A 6 -0.40 4.56 -3.04
C MET A 6 -1.31 4.88 -4.22
N VAL A 7 -1.50 3.90 -5.10
CA VAL A 7 -2.50 3.98 -6.16
C VAL A 7 -3.89 4.00 -5.53
N ASN A 8 -4.65 5.06 -5.77
CA ASN A 8 -6.01 5.14 -5.28
C ASN A 8 -6.94 4.28 -6.14
N LEU A 9 -7.47 3.20 -5.55
CA LEU A 9 -8.35 2.25 -6.20
C LEU A 9 -9.81 2.38 -5.75
N ARG A 10 -10.13 3.39 -4.93
CA ARG A 10 -11.49 3.63 -4.44
C ARG A 10 -12.42 3.98 -5.59
N HIS A 11 -13.65 3.51 -5.48
CA HIS A 11 -14.73 3.80 -6.43
C HIS A 11 -14.47 3.33 -7.88
N ALA A 12 -13.47 2.47 -8.10
CA ALA A 12 -13.31 1.83 -9.38
C ALA A 12 -14.48 0.87 -9.66
N SER A 13 -15.06 0.98 -10.84
CA SER A 13 -16.25 0.24 -11.26
C SER A 13 -15.93 -1.06 -12.02
N SER A 14 -14.65 -1.31 -12.33
CA SER A 14 -14.22 -2.48 -13.06
C SER A 14 -12.74 -2.80 -12.85
N LEU A 15 -12.33 -4.03 -13.17
CA LEU A 15 -10.92 -4.41 -13.27
C LEU A 15 -10.17 -3.63 -14.34
N VAL A 16 -10.84 -3.26 -15.42
CA VAL A 16 -10.25 -2.42 -16.49
C VAL A 16 -9.80 -1.08 -15.92
N GLU A 17 -10.66 -0.40 -15.18
CA GLU A 17 -10.32 0.87 -14.55
C GLU A 17 -9.19 0.73 -13.51
N ILE A 18 -9.20 -0.34 -12.73
CA ILE A 18 -8.11 -0.67 -11.79
C ILE A 18 -6.78 -0.80 -12.54
N ARG A 19 -6.77 -1.55 -13.65
CA ARG A 19 -5.58 -1.77 -14.48
C ARG A 19 -5.02 -0.45 -15.03
N GLU A 20 -5.87 0.41 -15.55
CA GLU A 20 -5.46 1.73 -16.06
C GLU A 20 -4.83 2.61 -14.97
N ARG A 21 -5.41 2.64 -13.78
CA ARG A 21 -4.88 3.40 -12.64
C ARG A 21 -3.50 2.89 -12.21
N ILE A 22 -3.33 1.57 -12.15
CA ILE A 22 -2.06 0.94 -11.80
C ILE A 22 -1.01 1.20 -12.88
N GLN A 23 -1.34 1.03 -14.17
CA GLN A 23 -0.42 1.29 -15.28
C GLN A 23 0.11 2.73 -15.28
N LYS A 24 -0.76 3.72 -15.02
CA LYS A 24 -0.33 5.12 -14.89
C LYS A 24 0.69 5.32 -13.76
N ALA A 25 0.50 4.62 -12.64
CA ALA A 25 1.41 4.72 -11.50
C ALA A 25 2.77 4.05 -11.76
N VAL A 26 2.80 2.97 -12.54
CA VAL A 26 4.03 2.24 -12.87
C VAL A 26 4.99 3.04 -13.74
N VAL A 27 4.47 3.88 -14.65
CA VAL A 27 5.29 4.71 -15.56
C VAL A 27 6.32 5.57 -14.81
N SER A 28 5.98 6.01 -13.59
CA SER A 28 6.85 6.83 -12.75
C SER A 28 7.76 6.02 -11.81
N ARG A 29 7.68 4.68 -11.85
CA ARG A 29 8.43 3.79 -10.96
C ARG A 29 9.49 3.02 -11.74
N GLY A 30 10.65 2.85 -11.13
CA GLY A 30 11.70 1.99 -11.66
C GLY A 30 11.31 0.49 -11.63
N PRO A 31 12.00 -0.35 -12.41
CA PRO A 31 11.81 -1.80 -12.36
C PRO A 31 12.10 -2.32 -10.95
N SER A 32 11.42 -3.39 -10.56
CA SER A 32 11.53 -4.05 -9.25
C SER A 32 11.11 -3.21 -8.03
N GLN A 33 10.63 -1.98 -8.21
CA GLN A 33 10.06 -1.19 -7.12
C GLN A 33 8.63 -1.66 -6.79
N TRP A 34 8.30 -1.64 -5.49
CA TRP A 34 6.96 -2.01 -5.05
C TRP A 34 5.89 -1.03 -5.54
N ILE A 35 4.80 -1.58 -6.05
CA ILE A 35 3.58 -0.84 -6.40
C ILE A 35 2.53 -1.13 -5.34
N ILE A 36 2.16 -0.13 -4.57
CA ILE A 36 1.18 -0.28 -3.50
C ILE A 36 -0.07 0.51 -3.87
N GLY A 37 -1.22 -0.11 -3.72
CA GLY A 37 -2.52 0.53 -3.94
C GLY A 37 -3.49 0.24 -2.80
N ARG A 38 -4.56 1.02 -2.70
CA ARG A 38 -5.58 0.84 -1.66
C ARG A 38 -6.96 1.20 -2.15
N GLY A 39 -7.94 0.46 -1.64
CA GLY A 39 -9.35 0.83 -1.75
C GLY A 39 -10.15 0.04 -2.78
N TRP A 40 -9.57 -1.05 -3.32
CA TRP A 40 -10.33 -1.91 -4.22
C TRP A 40 -11.49 -2.62 -3.50
N ASN A 41 -12.58 -2.82 -4.27
CA ASN A 41 -13.76 -3.54 -3.79
C ASN A 41 -14.45 -4.22 -4.96
N HIS A 42 -14.26 -5.52 -5.10
CA HIS A 42 -14.79 -6.31 -6.22
C HIS A 42 -16.33 -6.32 -6.28
N TYR A 43 -17.03 -6.05 -5.19
CA TYR A 43 -18.49 -5.93 -5.21
C TYR A 43 -18.99 -4.72 -6.00
N GLN A 44 -18.11 -3.74 -6.28
CA GLN A 44 -18.42 -2.57 -7.11
C GLN A 44 -18.04 -2.76 -8.58
N TRP A 45 -17.39 -3.88 -8.92
CA TRP A 45 -16.88 -4.12 -10.26
C TRP A 45 -17.93 -4.81 -11.15
N ALA A 46 -17.91 -4.48 -12.42
CA ALA A 46 -18.77 -5.11 -13.42
C ALA A 46 -18.56 -6.63 -13.51
N GLU A 47 -17.32 -7.09 -13.26
CA GLU A 47 -16.92 -8.50 -13.30
C GLU A 47 -17.45 -9.31 -12.12
N GLN A 48 -17.83 -8.68 -11.02
CA GLN A 48 -18.38 -9.29 -9.79
C GLN A 48 -17.63 -10.52 -9.29
N ARG A 49 -16.33 -10.57 -9.53
CA ARG A 49 -15.44 -11.65 -9.05
C ARG A 49 -14.30 -11.08 -8.23
N GLU A 50 -13.74 -11.89 -7.37
CA GLU A 50 -12.48 -11.58 -6.72
C GLU A 50 -11.34 -11.54 -7.74
N PRO A 51 -10.36 -10.66 -7.56
CA PRO A 51 -9.19 -10.60 -8.42
C PRO A 51 -8.22 -11.75 -8.10
N THR A 52 -7.38 -12.08 -9.06
CA THR A 52 -6.30 -13.04 -8.92
C THR A 52 -4.95 -12.40 -9.22
N ARG A 53 -3.84 -13.08 -8.86
CA ARG A 53 -2.49 -12.61 -9.20
C ARG A 53 -2.33 -12.32 -10.69
N LYS A 54 -2.99 -13.11 -11.57
CA LYS A 54 -2.93 -12.96 -13.03
C LYS A 54 -3.45 -11.60 -13.49
N ASP A 55 -4.46 -11.05 -12.83
CA ASP A 55 -5.00 -9.74 -13.17
C ASP A 55 -3.97 -8.60 -12.99
N LEU A 56 -2.98 -8.78 -12.09
CA LEU A 56 -1.85 -7.88 -11.92
C LEU A 56 -0.64 -8.29 -12.77
N ASP A 57 -0.35 -9.57 -12.90
CA ASP A 57 0.79 -10.06 -13.69
C ASP A 57 0.72 -9.60 -15.15
N ASP A 58 -0.50 -9.54 -15.73
CA ASP A 58 -0.74 -9.07 -17.09
C ASP A 58 -0.32 -7.61 -17.33
N ILE A 59 -0.24 -6.80 -16.28
CA ILE A 59 0.02 -5.36 -16.41
C ILE A 59 1.32 -4.91 -15.77
N ILE A 60 1.78 -5.60 -14.73
CA ILE A 60 2.98 -5.27 -13.97
C ILE A 60 3.79 -6.53 -13.59
N PRO A 61 4.27 -7.30 -14.57
CA PRO A 61 4.97 -8.55 -14.28
C PRO A 61 6.32 -8.35 -13.57
N ASN A 62 6.97 -7.20 -13.75
CA ASN A 62 8.34 -6.95 -13.29
C ASN A 62 8.43 -6.18 -11.95
N ASN A 63 7.31 -5.73 -11.41
CA ASN A 63 7.25 -4.99 -10.16
C ASN A 63 6.41 -5.77 -9.15
N PRO A 64 6.90 -6.01 -7.94
CA PRO A 64 6.05 -6.59 -6.90
C PRO A 64 4.92 -5.62 -6.57
N ALA A 65 3.69 -6.13 -6.46
CA ALA A 65 2.50 -5.33 -6.26
C ALA A 65 1.66 -5.83 -5.10
N MET A 66 1.17 -4.89 -4.28
CA MET A 66 0.25 -5.16 -3.19
C MET A 66 -0.90 -4.15 -3.21
N MET A 67 -2.12 -4.62 -3.37
CA MET A 67 -3.33 -3.82 -3.40
C MET A 67 -4.19 -4.13 -2.17
N VAL A 68 -4.31 -3.16 -1.26
CA VAL A 68 -5.08 -3.30 -0.03
C VAL A 68 -6.57 -3.09 -0.31
N ARG A 69 -7.42 -4.01 0.13
CA ARG A 69 -8.87 -3.89 0.00
C ARG A 69 -9.42 -2.70 0.80
N ALA A 70 -10.59 -2.22 0.45
CA ALA A 70 -11.25 -1.08 1.11
C ALA A 70 -11.44 -1.31 2.63
N CYS A 71 -11.74 -2.53 3.05
CA CYS A 71 -11.89 -2.90 4.46
C CYS A 71 -10.57 -2.95 5.25
N GLY A 72 -9.41 -3.09 4.57
CA GLY A 72 -8.10 -3.21 5.20
C GLY A 72 -7.70 -4.63 5.63
N HIS A 73 -8.61 -5.61 5.58
CA HIS A 73 -8.40 -6.98 6.07
C HIS A 73 -7.94 -7.97 5.00
N SER A 74 -7.80 -7.55 3.79
CA SER A 74 -7.37 -8.40 2.67
C SER A 74 -6.45 -7.62 1.74
N ILE A 75 -5.49 -8.34 1.19
CA ILE A 75 -4.60 -7.81 0.14
C ILE A 75 -4.69 -8.70 -1.09
N TRP A 76 -4.44 -8.09 -2.23
CA TRP A 76 -4.31 -8.71 -3.52
C TRP A 76 -2.91 -8.41 -4.07
N VAL A 77 -2.15 -9.45 -4.38
CA VAL A 77 -0.75 -9.38 -4.80
C VAL A 77 -0.50 -10.12 -6.10
N ASN A 78 0.55 -9.73 -6.81
CA ASN A 78 0.98 -10.41 -8.02
C ASN A 78 2.02 -11.52 -7.74
N THR A 79 2.39 -12.25 -8.78
CA THR A 79 3.39 -13.32 -8.71
C THR A 79 4.74 -12.81 -8.20
N ALA A 80 5.21 -11.65 -8.67
CA ALA A 80 6.48 -11.07 -8.23
C ALA A 80 6.51 -10.74 -6.72
N ALA A 81 5.37 -10.34 -6.14
CA ALA A 81 5.25 -10.10 -4.70
C ALA A 81 5.26 -11.42 -3.91
N LEU A 82 4.55 -12.45 -4.39
CA LEU A 82 4.55 -13.78 -3.77
C LEU A 82 5.96 -14.41 -3.77
N GLU A 83 6.66 -14.33 -4.89
CA GLU A 83 8.04 -14.82 -5.04
C GLU A 83 8.98 -14.11 -4.07
N ARG A 84 8.87 -12.78 -3.97
CA ARG A 84 9.71 -11.98 -3.06
C ARG A 84 9.47 -12.32 -1.59
N ALA A 85 8.23 -12.69 -1.24
CA ALA A 85 7.86 -13.13 0.10
C ALA A 85 8.08 -14.65 0.34
N GLY A 86 8.51 -15.41 -0.67
CA GLY A 86 8.69 -16.86 -0.58
C GLY A 86 7.38 -17.61 -0.38
N VAL A 87 6.24 -17.04 -0.79
CA VAL A 87 4.92 -17.66 -0.65
C VAL A 87 4.68 -18.62 -1.83
N THR A 88 4.45 -19.89 -1.51
CA THR A 88 4.27 -20.98 -2.48
C THR A 88 3.06 -21.86 -2.11
N SER A 89 2.74 -22.84 -2.95
CA SER A 89 1.72 -23.85 -2.65
C SER A 89 1.95 -24.57 -1.29
N ARG A 90 3.18 -24.66 -0.82
CA ARG A 90 3.54 -25.31 0.45
C ARG A 90 3.51 -24.37 1.65
N THR A 91 3.37 -23.07 1.46
CA THR A 91 3.29 -22.12 2.56
C THR A 91 2.01 -22.33 3.36
N PRO A 92 2.08 -22.59 4.67
CA PRO A 92 0.89 -22.79 5.49
C PRO A 92 0.15 -21.46 5.70
N ASN A 93 -1.12 -21.54 6.03
CA ASN A 93 -1.87 -20.37 6.51
C ASN A 93 -1.28 -19.89 7.85
N PRO A 94 -1.08 -18.58 8.04
CA PRO A 94 -0.68 -18.04 9.34
C PRO A 94 -1.81 -18.14 10.36
N ALA A 95 -1.49 -18.04 11.64
CA ALA A 95 -2.49 -18.04 12.70
C ALA A 95 -3.46 -16.85 12.51
N GLY A 96 -4.76 -17.16 12.42
CA GLY A 96 -5.81 -16.15 12.22
C GLY A 96 -5.93 -15.58 10.79
N GLY A 97 -5.07 -16.02 9.85
CA GLY A 97 -5.07 -15.55 8.47
C GLY A 97 -5.17 -16.68 7.44
N GLN A 98 -5.34 -16.31 6.18
CA GLN A 98 -5.50 -17.25 5.08
C GLN A 98 -4.76 -16.77 3.83
N ILE A 99 -4.06 -17.69 3.18
CA ILE A 99 -3.53 -17.56 1.83
C ILE A 99 -4.48 -18.33 0.92
N ASP A 100 -5.24 -17.62 0.09
CA ASP A 100 -6.17 -18.25 -0.83
C ASP A 100 -5.38 -19.04 -1.91
N LYS A 101 -5.73 -20.31 -2.10
CA LYS A 101 -5.09 -21.20 -3.06
C LYS A 101 -6.10 -21.73 -4.05
N ASP A 102 -5.63 -21.91 -5.27
CA ASP A 102 -6.38 -22.58 -6.33
C ASP A 102 -6.64 -24.04 -5.93
N PRO A 103 -7.88 -24.53 -5.97
CA PRO A 103 -8.23 -25.86 -5.47
C PRO A 103 -7.62 -27.00 -6.29
N ASP A 104 -7.32 -26.78 -7.56
CA ASP A 104 -6.81 -27.80 -8.46
C ASP A 104 -5.28 -27.90 -8.42
N SER A 105 -4.59 -26.75 -8.42
CA SER A 105 -3.13 -26.68 -8.46
C SER A 105 -2.48 -26.50 -7.07
N GLY A 106 -3.23 -26.03 -6.08
CA GLY A 106 -2.71 -25.64 -4.76
C GLY A 106 -1.89 -24.34 -4.77
N GLU A 107 -1.74 -23.69 -5.92
CA GLU A 107 -0.98 -22.46 -6.05
C GLU A 107 -1.71 -21.26 -5.44
N PRO A 108 -0.99 -20.31 -4.79
CA PRO A 108 -1.58 -19.08 -4.28
C PRO A 108 -2.29 -18.29 -5.38
N THR A 109 -3.55 -17.92 -5.15
CA THR A 109 -4.33 -17.09 -6.10
C THR A 109 -3.88 -15.64 -6.16
N GLY A 110 -3.15 -15.18 -5.13
CA GLY A 110 -2.76 -13.79 -4.92
C GLY A 110 -3.63 -13.05 -3.92
N LEU A 111 -4.68 -13.67 -3.37
CA LEU A 111 -5.45 -13.10 -2.28
C LEU A 111 -4.93 -13.63 -0.93
N LEU A 112 -4.68 -12.70 0.01
CA LEU A 112 -4.35 -12.99 1.38
C LEU A 112 -5.36 -12.26 2.29
N ARG A 113 -5.90 -12.96 3.29
CA ARG A 113 -6.89 -12.45 4.24
C ARG A 113 -6.30 -12.51 5.65
N GLU A 114 -6.31 -11.41 6.39
CA GLU A 114 -5.68 -11.28 7.72
C GLU A 114 -4.23 -11.81 7.76
N ALA A 115 -3.52 -11.70 6.63
CA ALA A 115 -2.19 -12.25 6.41
C ALA A 115 -1.26 -11.28 5.66
N GLN A 116 -1.56 -9.98 5.69
CA GLN A 116 -0.80 -8.94 5.00
C GLN A 116 0.64 -8.83 5.48
N ASP A 117 0.91 -9.12 6.75
CA ASP A 117 2.24 -9.03 7.36
C ASP A 117 3.28 -9.89 6.62
N ILE A 118 2.84 -11.03 6.03
CA ILE A 118 3.70 -11.90 5.24
C ILE A 118 4.32 -11.15 4.05
N ILE A 119 3.55 -10.27 3.43
CA ILE A 119 4.00 -9.47 2.28
C ILE A 119 4.66 -8.18 2.73
N GLU A 120 4.07 -7.50 3.72
CA GLU A 120 4.55 -6.20 4.21
C GLU A 120 5.97 -6.26 4.78
N ALA A 121 6.36 -7.38 5.38
CA ALA A 121 7.72 -7.61 5.87
C ALA A 121 8.81 -7.49 4.78
N HIS A 122 8.44 -7.65 3.51
CA HIS A 122 9.33 -7.56 2.36
C HIS A 122 9.28 -6.21 1.62
N ILE A 123 8.43 -5.30 2.07
CA ILE A 123 8.35 -3.94 1.51
C ILE A 123 9.40 -3.08 2.21
N PRO A 124 10.34 -2.46 1.47
CA PRO A 124 11.33 -1.59 2.07
C PRO A 124 10.68 -0.47 2.88
N SER A 125 11.19 -0.24 4.08
CA SER A 125 10.75 0.92 4.87
C SER A 125 11.15 2.21 4.15
N PRO A 126 10.28 3.24 4.13
CA PRO A 126 10.61 4.53 3.56
C PRO A 126 11.85 5.13 4.23
N THR A 127 12.72 5.76 3.45
CA THR A 127 13.84 6.56 3.96
C THR A 127 13.33 7.82 4.65
N LEU A 128 14.19 8.54 5.35
CA LEU A 128 13.84 9.85 5.92
C LEU A 128 13.40 10.83 4.82
N GLU A 129 14.10 10.83 3.67
CA GLU A 129 13.74 11.70 2.55
C GLU A 129 12.38 11.33 1.94
N ASP A 130 12.08 10.04 1.80
CA ASP A 130 10.75 9.60 1.36
C ASP A 130 9.65 10.08 2.32
N ARG A 131 9.88 9.98 3.63
CA ARG A 131 8.93 10.47 4.65
C ARG A 131 8.76 11.98 4.57
N LYS A 132 9.83 12.74 4.36
CA LYS A 132 9.75 14.19 4.16
C LYS A 132 8.88 14.53 2.95
N GLN A 133 9.06 13.86 1.82
CA GLN A 133 8.23 14.05 0.63
C GLN A 133 6.75 13.70 0.89
N MET A 134 6.48 12.64 1.64
CA MET A 134 5.12 12.28 2.05
C MET A 134 4.47 13.36 2.95
N VAL A 135 5.23 13.95 3.86
CA VAL A 135 4.76 15.04 4.73
C VAL A 135 4.47 16.28 3.90
N LEU A 136 5.36 16.67 2.98
CA LEU A 136 5.17 17.83 2.12
C LEU A 136 3.90 17.69 1.25
N ALA A 137 3.69 16.54 0.63
CA ALA A 137 2.48 16.28 -0.16
C ALA A 137 1.20 16.36 0.70
N ALA A 138 1.23 15.77 1.90
CA ALA A 138 0.09 15.83 2.83
C ALA A 138 -0.19 17.26 3.32
N GLN A 139 0.87 18.02 3.59
CA GLN A 139 0.79 19.43 3.99
C GLN A 139 0.12 20.30 2.91
N GLU A 140 0.50 20.11 1.65
CA GLU A 140 -0.12 20.85 0.54
C GLU A 140 -1.63 20.59 0.44
N ASP A 141 -2.04 19.34 0.60
CA ASP A 141 -3.46 18.96 0.57
C ASP A 141 -4.23 19.53 1.77
N ALA A 142 -3.63 19.46 2.96
CA ALA A 142 -4.19 20.07 4.16
C ALA A 142 -4.39 21.58 4.00
N LEU A 143 -3.39 22.28 3.50
CA LEU A 143 -3.45 23.75 3.30
C LEU A 143 -4.48 24.13 2.22
N ARG A 144 -4.59 23.36 1.13
CA ARG A 144 -5.66 23.58 0.13
C ARG A 144 -7.06 23.42 0.73
N SER A 145 -7.19 22.58 1.74
CA SER A 145 -8.44 22.35 2.48
C SER A 145 -8.65 23.33 3.66
N GLY A 146 -7.76 24.32 3.83
CA GLY A 146 -7.85 25.30 4.92
C GLY A 146 -7.36 24.77 6.29
N ILE A 147 -6.75 23.58 6.32
CA ILE A 147 -6.22 22.97 7.55
C ILE A 147 -4.83 23.53 7.83
N THR A 148 -4.65 24.22 8.96
CA THR A 148 -3.37 24.84 9.37
C THR A 148 -2.69 24.14 10.54
N GLY A 149 -3.31 23.12 11.09
CA GLY A 149 -2.74 22.33 12.18
C GLY A 149 -3.30 20.93 12.22
N VAL A 150 -2.49 19.96 12.59
CA VAL A 150 -2.83 18.53 12.63
C VAL A 150 -2.33 17.88 13.91
N HIS A 151 -3.07 16.89 14.39
CA HIS A 151 -2.60 15.96 15.39
C HIS A 151 -2.27 14.64 14.68
N THR A 152 -1.11 14.07 14.97
CA THR A 152 -0.66 12.80 14.40
C THR A 152 -0.37 11.81 15.52
N CYS A 153 -0.66 10.51 15.25
CA CYS A 153 -0.39 9.39 16.15
C CYS A 153 0.52 8.42 15.40
N GLU A 154 1.70 8.87 15.01
CA GLU A 154 2.62 8.13 14.17
C GLU A 154 3.88 7.75 14.96
N SER A 155 4.74 6.88 14.42
CA SER A 155 5.96 6.43 15.09
C SER A 155 7.02 7.54 15.18
N LEU A 156 8.07 7.29 15.96
CA LEU A 156 9.21 8.19 16.09
C LEU A 156 9.87 8.51 14.73
N LYS A 157 9.86 7.55 13.81
CA LYS A 157 10.42 7.76 12.45
C LYS A 157 9.67 8.81 11.64
N GLU A 158 8.36 8.89 11.79
CA GLU A 158 7.55 9.95 11.17
C GLU A 158 7.79 11.30 11.86
N TRP A 159 7.93 11.31 13.19
CA TRP A 159 8.31 12.52 13.94
C TRP A 159 9.64 13.09 13.45
N GLU A 160 10.67 12.27 13.20
CA GLU A 160 11.95 12.72 12.65
C GLU A 160 11.78 13.48 11.32
N ALA A 161 10.85 13.06 10.48
CA ALA A 161 10.57 13.75 9.21
C ALA A 161 9.93 15.12 9.43
N PHE A 162 9.01 15.26 10.40
CA PHE A 162 8.44 16.56 10.77
C PHE A 162 9.52 17.50 11.35
N ALA A 163 10.34 17.01 12.28
CA ALA A 163 11.42 17.78 12.90
C ALA A 163 12.47 18.25 11.87
N ALA A 164 12.83 17.37 10.92
CA ALA A 164 13.75 17.74 9.83
C ALA A 164 13.16 18.83 8.93
N LEU A 165 11.89 18.74 8.56
CA LEU A 165 11.21 19.74 7.73
C LEU A 165 11.04 21.07 8.47
N GLU A 166 10.81 21.05 9.77
CA GLU A 166 10.76 22.25 10.59
C GLU A 166 12.13 22.94 10.62
N ALA A 167 13.20 22.20 10.88
CA ALA A 167 14.56 22.72 10.86
C ALA A 167 14.97 23.31 9.49
N GLU A 168 14.43 22.75 8.40
CA GLU A 168 14.62 23.25 7.03
C GLU A 168 13.71 24.44 6.69
N GLY A 169 12.81 24.86 7.57
CA GLY A 169 11.82 25.93 7.33
C GLY A 169 10.74 25.54 6.28
N LYS A 170 10.56 24.26 6.02
CA LYS A 170 9.62 23.74 5.01
C LYS A 170 8.28 23.30 5.61
N LEU A 171 8.19 23.13 6.93
CA LEU A 171 6.95 22.78 7.62
C LEU A 171 6.07 24.03 7.77
N LYS A 172 4.90 24.03 7.11
CA LYS A 172 3.96 25.17 7.07
C LYS A 172 2.68 24.95 7.89
N VAL A 173 2.49 23.72 8.39
CA VAL A 173 1.37 23.37 9.28
C VAL A 173 1.88 23.15 10.69
N ARG A 174 1.06 23.47 11.69
CA ARG A 174 1.38 23.14 13.08
C ARG A 174 1.11 21.64 13.29
N VAL A 175 2.08 20.95 13.88
CA VAL A 175 1.97 19.52 14.17
C VAL A 175 2.04 19.28 15.66
N TYR A 176 1.02 18.61 16.20
CA TYR A 176 1.05 18.03 17.53
C TYR A 176 1.20 16.53 17.38
N HIS A 177 2.37 16.01 17.75
CA HIS A 177 2.71 14.60 17.53
C HIS A 177 2.50 13.83 18.84
N LEU A 178 1.67 12.79 18.78
CA LEU A 178 1.44 11.83 19.86
C LEU A 178 2.29 10.60 19.55
N LEU A 179 3.30 10.34 20.38
CA LEU A 179 4.11 9.14 20.27
C LEU A 179 3.35 7.93 20.85
N PRO A 180 3.40 6.78 20.19
CA PRO A 180 2.92 5.53 20.76
C PRO A 180 3.69 5.19 22.05
N PRO A 181 3.05 4.51 23.03
CA PRO A 181 3.73 4.10 24.26
C PRO A 181 5.00 3.27 24.05
N ASP A 182 5.03 2.49 22.98
CA ASP A 182 6.16 1.62 22.62
C ASP A 182 7.37 2.38 22.06
N ASP A 183 7.22 3.65 21.73
CA ASP A 183 8.27 4.56 21.25
C ASP A 183 8.82 5.47 22.38
N LEU A 184 8.36 5.29 23.61
CA LEU A 184 8.80 6.00 24.82
C LEU A 184 9.76 5.14 25.63
#